data_c7121ae28ddeed5a963a9887ce7d923b
#
_entry.id   c7121ae28ddeed5a963a9887ce7d923b
#
_cell.length_a   1.000
_cell.length_b   1.000
_cell.length_c   1.000
_cell.angle_alpha   90.00
_cell.angle_beta   90.00
_cell.angle_gamma   90.00
#
_symmetry.space_group_name_H-M   'P 1'
#
loop_
_entity.id
_entity.type
_entity.pdbx_description
1 polymer ?
#
loop_
_entity_poly.entity_id
_entity_poly.type
_entity_poly.pdbx_seq_one_letter_code
_entity_poly.pdbx_strand_id
1 'polypeptide(L)' 'MAQGAITLKEGRVEQRNFDGFTPAYIGDAPVTVDVHIVPSTEPPTGCGEPPVPVISPAVVNALTRLTGKRYRNLPLVTV' A
#
# COMPACT_ATOMS: atom_id res chain seq x y z
N MET A 1 -1.65 3.26 -1.04
CA MET A 1 -1.22 3.61 0.34
C MET A 1 0.23 4.07 0.43
N ALA A 2 1.13 3.42 -0.23
CA ALA A 2 2.55 3.82 -0.17
C ALA A 2 2.86 5.10 -0.95
N GLN A 3 2.13 5.38 -2.02
CA GLN A 3 2.39 6.49 -2.95
C GLN A 3 1.25 7.49 -3.06
N GLY A 4 0.02 7.03 -2.96
CA GLY A 4 -1.15 7.86 -3.21
C GLY A 4 -1.64 8.56 -1.95
N ALA A 5 -2.01 9.82 -2.08
CA ALA A 5 -2.61 10.60 -1.02
C ALA A 5 -3.85 11.33 -1.54
N ILE A 6 -4.90 11.31 -0.75
CA ILE A 6 -6.12 12.08 -1.01
C ILE A 6 -6.22 13.16 0.06
N THR A 7 -6.30 14.39 -0.35
CA THR A 7 -6.41 15.55 0.53
C THR A 7 -7.75 16.25 0.36
N LEU A 8 -8.21 16.87 1.42
CA LEU A 8 -9.48 17.59 1.45
C LEU A 8 -9.24 19.07 1.67
N LYS A 9 -9.98 19.91 0.94
CA LYS A 9 -10.01 21.35 1.13
C LYS A 9 -11.47 21.81 1.11
N GLU A 10 -11.87 22.50 2.18
CA GLU A 10 -13.24 22.99 2.33
C GLU A 10 -14.29 21.88 2.12
N GLY A 11 -14.04 20.68 2.62
CA GLY A 11 -14.92 19.53 2.50
C GLY A 11 -14.97 18.88 1.13
N ARG A 12 -14.06 19.23 0.24
CA ARG A 12 -13.97 18.67 -1.11
C ARG A 12 -12.63 18.00 -1.32
N VAL A 13 -12.62 16.90 -2.10
CA VAL A 13 -11.42 16.23 -2.53
C VAL A 13 -10.66 17.11 -3.53
N GLU A 14 -9.38 17.38 -3.27
CA GLU A 14 -8.55 18.20 -4.16
C GLU A 14 -8.14 17.43 -5.42
N GLN A 15 -7.88 16.14 -5.30
CA GLN A 15 -7.50 15.27 -6.43
C GLN A 15 -8.75 14.91 -7.23
N ARG A 16 -8.83 15.40 -8.46
CA ARG A 16 -10.01 15.19 -9.33
C ARG A 16 -9.73 14.24 -10.50
N ASN A 17 -8.46 14.04 -10.84
CA ASN A 17 -8.06 13.24 -11.99
C ASN A 17 -6.65 12.68 -11.77
N PHE A 18 -6.15 11.95 -12.75
CA PHE A 18 -4.82 11.32 -12.69
C PHE A 18 -3.66 12.30 -12.61
N ASP A 19 -3.85 13.55 -12.95
CA ASP A 19 -2.85 14.61 -12.76
C ASP A 19 -2.64 14.96 -11.28
N GLY A 20 -3.67 14.80 -10.47
CA GLY A 20 -3.62 15.05 -9.01
C GLY A 20 -3.43 13.80 -8.16
N PHE A 21 -3.56 12.62 -8.74
CA PHE A 21 -3.40 11.34 -8.05
C PHE A 21 -2.59 10.37 -8.90
N THR A 22 -1.50 9.88 -8.36
CA THR A 22 -0.62 8.93 -9.05
C THR A 22 -0.83 7.52 -8.50
N PRO A 23 -1.46 6.61 -9.26
CA PRO A 23 -1.57 5.21 -8.86
C PRO A 23 -0.23 4.49 -9.02
N ALA A 24 -0.11 3.32 -8.41
CA ALA A 24 1.03 2.45 -8.65
C ALA A 24 0.97 1.84 -10.05
N TYR A 25 2.08 1.88 -10.76
CA TYR A 25 2.23 1.28 -12.08
C TYR A 25 3.04 -0.01 -12.01
N ILE A 26 3.10 -0.74 -13.11
CA ILE A 26 3.82 -2.02 -13.16
C ILE A 26 5.31 -1.88 -12.82
N GLY A 27 5.91 -0.72 -13.12
CA GLY A 27 7.30 -0.43 -12.74
C GLY A 27 7.53 -0.30 -11.24
N ASP A 28 6.47 -0.09 -10.47
CA ASP A 28 6.51 0.00 -8.99
C ASP A 28 6.34 -1.37 -8.33
N ALA A 29 6.06 -2.41 -9.10
CA ALA A 29 5.86 -3.76 -8.57
C ALA A 29 7.17 -4.36 -8.07
N PRO A 30 7.10 -5.28 -7.07
CA PRO A 30 8.29 -5.99 -6.62
C PRO A 30 8.94 -6.78 -7.76
N VAL A 31 10.26 -6.91 -7.71
CA VAL A 31 11.03 -7.69 -8.70
C VAL A 31 10.63 -9.15 -8.67
N THR A 32 10.38 -9.67 -7.46
CA THR A 32 10.01 -11.08 -7.23
C THR A 32 8.76 -11.15 -6.37
N VAL A 33 7.82 -12.01 -6.74
CA VAL A 33 6.63 -12.32 -5.96
C VAL A 33 6.57 -13.82 -5.75
N ASP A 34 6.76 -14.26 -4.50
CA ASP A 34 6.66 -15.66 -4.11
C ASP A 34 5.31 -15.90 -3.43
N VAL A 35 4.58 -16.89 -3.90
CA VAL A 35 3.26 -17.21 -3.36
C VAL A 35 3.30 -18.57 -2.68
N HIS A 36 2.93 -18.61 -1.40
CA HIS A 36 2.84 -19.83 -0.62
C HIS A 36 1.40 -20.04 -0.15
N ILE A 37 0.81 -21.16 -0.52
CA ILE A 37 -0.56 -21.50 -0.16
C ILE A 37 -0.53 -22.43 1.03
N VAL A 38 -1.23 -22.04 2.11
CA VAL A 38 -1.42 -22.89 3.29
C VAL A 38 -2.55 -23.85 3.00
N PRO A 39 -2.31 -25.18 3.04
CA PRO A 39 -3.37 -26.16 2.86
C PRO A 39 -4.44 -26.03 3.94
N SER A 40 -5.70 -26.08 3.52
CA SER A 40 -6.84 -25.98 4.44
C SER A 40 -8.00 -26.80 3.93
N THR A 41 -8.79 -27.35 4.87
CA THR A 41 -10.04 -28.03 4.58
C THR A 41 -11.26 -27.15 4.86
N GLU A 42 -11.01 -25.91 5.31
CA GLU A 42 -12.08 -24.96 5.57
C GLU A 42 -12.75 -24.48 4.27
N PRO A 43 -14.01 -24.07 4.32
CA PRO A 43 -14.70 -23.53 3.16
C PRO A 43 -13.98 -22.28 2.63
N PRO A 44 -13.95 -22.07 1.29
CA PRO A 44 -13.33 -20.90 0.73
C PRO A 44 -14.08 -19.62 1.10
N THR A 45 -13.35 -18.56 1.34
CA THR A 45 -13.89 -17.24 1.64
C THR A 45 -13.29 -16.20 0.66
N GLY A 46 -13.80 -14.97 0.72
CA GLY A 46 -13.25 -13.89 -0.08
C GLY A 46 -11.86 -13.47 0.38
N CYS A 47 -11.03 -13.06 -0.56
CA CYS A 47 -9.65 -12.61 -0.29
C CYS A 47 -9.30 -11.29 -0.99
N GLY A 48 -10.29 -10.55 -1.49
CA GLY A 48 -10.04 -9.31 -2.23
C GLY A 48 -9.50 -8.18 -1.38
N GLU A 49 -10.13 -7.87 -0.26
CA GLU A 49 -9.76 -6.74 0.59
C GLU A 49 -8.79 -7.08 1.73
N PRO A 50 -8.87 -8.25 2.40
CA PRO A 50 -8.07 -8.49 3.59
C PRO A 50 -6.57 -8.29 3.43
N PRO A 51 -5.92 -8.58 2.29
CA PRO A 51 -4.49 -8.35 2.14
C PRO A 51 -4.10 -6.88 1.88
N VAL A 52 -5.05 -6.00 1.55
CA VAL A 52 -4.73 -4.60 1.21
C VAL A 52 -4.08 -3.84 2.36
N PRO A 53 -4.59 -3.87 3.61
CA PRO A 53 -4.00 -3.09 4.70
C PRO A 53 -2.71 -3.67 5.26
N VAL A 54 -2.31 -4.88 4.90
CA VAL A 54 -1.14 -5.53 5.52
C VAL A 54 0.18 -5.21 4.84
N ILE A 55 0.15 -4.78 3.58
CA ILE A 55 1.38 -4.53 2.82
C ILE A 55 2.15 -3.31 3.32
N SER A 56 1.46 -2.21 3.58
CA SER A 56 2.11 -0.98 4.05
C SER A 56 2.81 -1.15 5.40
N PRO A 57 2.20 -1.76 6.42
CA PRO A 57 2.91 -2.06 7.67
C PRO A 57 4.13 -2.97 7.46
N ALA A 58 4.04 -3.95 6.59
CA ALA A 58 5.18 -4.83 6.29
C ALA A 58 6.35 -4.04 5.69
N VAL A 59 6.06 -3.17 4.72
CA VAL A 59 7.08 -2.31 4.10
C VAL A 59 7.67 -1.34 5.12
N VAL A 60 6.84 -0.73 5.96
CA VAL A 60 7.29 0.19 7.02
C VAL A 60 8.20 -0.51 8.01
N ASN A 61 7.86 -1.72 8.44
CA ASN A 61 8.70 -2.50 9.34
C ASN A 61 10.06 -2.81 8.72
N ALA A 62 10.07 -3.17 7.44
CA ALA A 62 11.31 -3.42 6.70
C ALA A 62 12.17 -2.16 6.59
N LEU A 63 11.56 -1.03 6.25
CA LEU A 63 12.26 0.26 6.17
C LEU A 63 12.81 0.70 7.52
N THR A 64 12.04 0.54 8.60
CA THR A 64 12.48 0.87 9.96
C THR A 64 13.68 0.02 10.36
N ARG A 65 13.66 -1.27 10.03
CA ARG A 65 14.76 -2.17 10.33
C ARG A 65 16.02 -1.80 9.55
N LEU A 66 15.85 -1.35 8.32
CA LEU A 66 16.96 -0.99 7.43
C LEU A 66 17.58 0.36 7.77
N THR A 67 16.75 1.37 8.09
CA THR A 67 17.19 2.76 8.27
C THR A 67 17.23 3.22 9.72
N GLY A 68 16.57 2.52 10.63
CA GLY A 68 16.41 2.93 12.02
C GLY A 68 15.38 4.02 12.26
N LYS A 69 14.79 4.57 11.19
CA LYS A 69 13.76 5.62 11.29
C LYS A 69 12.38 5.01 11.47
N ARG A 70 11.50 5.71 12.18
CA ARG A 70 10.09 5.35 12.33
C ARG A 70 9.25 6.12 11.32
N TYR A 71 8.49 5.40 10.51
CA TYR A 71 7.57 5.97 9.52
C TYR A 71 6.16 5.85 10.07
N ARG A 72 5.54 6.99 10.39
CA ARG A 72 4.23 7.04 11.07
C ARG A 72 3.15 7.70 10.22
N ASN A 73 3.50 8.18 9.04
CA ASN A 73 2.58 8.86 8.14
C ASN A 73 2.62 8.22 6.75
N LEU A 74 1.49 8.24 6.10
CA LEU A 74 1.34 7.86 4.69
C LEU A 74 0.99 9.11 3.86
N PRO A 75 1.38 9.17 2.60
CA PRO A 75 2.12 8.14 1.84
C PRO A 75 3.59 8.06 2.26
N LEU A 76 4.19 6.89 2.02
CA LEU A 76 5.62 6.67 2.33
C LEU A 76 6.52 7.37 1.32
N VAL A 77 6.07 7.45 0.08
CA VAL A 77 6.79 8.12 -1.01
C VAL A 77 6.10 9.45 -1.30
N THR A 78 6.86 10.52 -1.17
CA THR A 78 6.41 11.86 -1.53
C THR A 78 6.79 12.12 -2.99
N VAL A 79 5.77 12.37 -3.80
CA VAL A 79 5.97 12.63 -5.23
C VAL A 79 5.71 14.11 -5.51
#